data_dbbab4b9c6e3e969217a3bdf4c2d3ec3
#
_entry.id   dbbab4b9c6e3e969217a3bdf4c2d3ec3
#
_cell.length_a   1.000
_cell.length_b   1.000
_cell.length_c   1.000
_cell.angle_alpha   90.00
_cell.angle_beta   90.00
_cell.angle_gamma   90.00
#
_symmetry.space_group_name_H-M   'P 1'
#
loop_
_entity.id
_entity.type
_entity.pdbx_description
1 polymer ?
#
loop_
_entity_poly.entity_id
_entity_poly.type
_entity_poly.pdbx_seq_one_letter_code
_entity_poly.pdbx_strand_id
1 'polypeptide(L)' 'MAKHNKDTEQKILESARNVFIQKGLAGARMQDIADQAGVNKALLHYYFTSKIHDI' A
#
# COMPACT_ATOMS: atom_id res chain seq x y z
N MET A 1 10.66 -13.38 -11.12
CA MET A 1 9.86 -13.30 -11.06
C MET A 1 8.72 -12.52 -10.68
N ALA A 2 7.66 -12.66 -11.31
CA ALA A 2 6.48 -11.92 -11.05
C ALA A 2 5.91 -12.18 -9.69
N LYS A 3 6.38 -13.22 -9.08
CA LYS A 3 5.93 -13.57 -7.81
C LYS A 3 6.15 -12.57 -6.76
N HIS A 4 7.27 -11.94 -6.72
CA HIS A 4 7.53 -11.06 -5.63
C HIS A 4 6.77 -9.75 -5.77
N ASN A 5 6.31 -9.43 -6.95
CA ASN A 5 5.46 -8.27 -7.12
C ASN A 5 4.11 -8.52 -6.46
N LYS A 6 3.64 -9.74 -6.56
CA LYS A 6 2.40 -10.10 -5.97
C LYS A 6 2.47 -10.07 -4.47
N ASP A 7 3.57 -10.52 -3.90
CA ASP A 7 3.76 -10.49 -2.47
C ASP A 7 3.78 -9.06 -1.95
N THR A 8 4.45 -8.17 -2.65
CA THR A 8 4.52 -6.78 -2.25
C THR A 8 3.14 -6.14 -2.33
N GLU A 9 2.43 -6.42 -3.39
CA GLU A 9 1.10 -5.88 -3.57
C GLU A 9 0.17 -6.32 -2.45
N GLN A 10 0.25 -7.58 -2.09
CA GLN A 10 -0.55 -8.12 -1.03
C GLN A 10 -0.22 -7.46 0.31
N LYS A 11 1.04 -7.26 0.60
CA LYS A 11 1.46 -6.59 1.81
C LYS A 11 0.92 -5.19 1.87
N ILE A 12 0.96 -4.48 0.77
CA ILE A 12 0.46 -3.12 0.71
C ILE A 12 -1.04 -3.09 0.96
N LEU A 13 -1.77 -3.99 0.33
CA LEU A 13 -3.21 -4.06 0.50
C LEU A 13 -3.60 -4.38 1.93
N GLU A 14 -2.92 -5.33 2.53
CA GLU A 14 -3.19 -5.70 3.91
C GLU A 14 -2.87 -4.57 4.86
N SER A 15 -1.77 -3.89 4.62
CA SER A 15 -1.37 -2.77 5.45
C SER A 15 -2.36 -1.62 5.33
N ALA A 16 -2.82 -1.34 4.12
CA ALA A 16 -3.80 -0.30 3.90
C ALA A 16 -5.08 -0.61 4.65
N ARG A 17 -5.50 -1.86 4.59
CA ARG A 17 -6.69 -2.28 5.29
C ARG A 17 -6.55 -2.10 6.79
N ASN A 18 -5.41 -2.52 7.33
CA ASN A 18 -5.15 -2.39 8.76
C ASN A 18 -5.13 -0.94 9.20
N VAL A 19 -4.52 -0.08 8.41
CA VAL A 19 -4.46 1.33 8.74
C VAL A 19 -5.86 1.94 8.71
N PHE A 20 -6.66 1.57 7.72
CA PHE A 20 -8.02 2.07 7.65
C PHE A 20 -8.85 1.63 8.87
N ILE A 21 -8.67 0.40 9.29
CA ILE A 21 -9.38 -0.12 10.43
C ILE A 21 -8.97 0.60 11.73
N GLN A 22 -7.69 0.83 11.87
CA GLN A 22 -7.18 1.45 13.08
C GLN A 22 -7.41 2.95 13.16
N LYS A 23 -7.19 3.63 12.06
CA LYS A 23 -7.25 5.08 12.05
C LYS A 23 -8.44 5.67 11.33
N GLY A 24 -9.17 4.86 10.63
CA GLY A 24 -10.28 5.33 9.84
C GLY A 24 -9.80 5.96 8.56
N LEU A 25 -10.75 6.26 7.69
CA LEU A 25 -10.43 6.81 6.39
C LEU A 25 -9.74 8.15 6.49
N ALA A 26 -10.22 8.98 7.39
CA ALA A 26 -9.67 10.32 7.54
C ALA A 26 -8.26 10.32 8.13
N GLY A 27 -7.96 9.33 8.96
CA GLY A 27 -6.66 9.27 9.60
C GLY A 27 -5.62 8.44 8.88
N ALA A 28 -6.05 7.73 7.84
CA ALA A 28 -5.12 6.88 7.10
C ALA A 28 -4.26 7.70 6.16
N ARG A 29 -2.96 7.44 6.20
CA ARG A 29 -2.03 8.15 5.34
C ARG A 29 -1.10 7.19 4.65
N MET A 30 -0.59 7.62 3.50
CA MET A 30 0.37 6.83 2.75
C MET A 30 1.56 6.44 3.60
N GLN A 31 2.03 7.36 4.40
CA GLN A 31 3.18 7.09 5.25
C GLN A 31 2.91 5.93 6.21
N ASP A 32 1.71 5.92 6.78
CA ASP A 32 1.35 4.87 7.71
C ASP A 32 1.27 3.52 7.01
N ILE A 33 0.73 3.51 5.82
CA ILE A 33 0.61 2.29 5.05
C ILE A 33 2.00 1.78 4.67
N ALA A 34 2.87 2.66 4.24
CA ALA A 34 4.21 2.29 3.86
C ALA A 34 4.97 1.72 5.05
N ASP A 35 4.82 2.34 6.21
CA ASP A 35 5.48 1.87 7.41
C ASP A 35 5.00 0.49 7.79
N GLN A 36 3.72 0.26 7.74
CA GLN A 36 3.16 -1.04 8.08
C GLN A 36 3.59 -2.11 7.09
N ALA A 37 3.61 -1.77 5.83
CA ALA A 37 3.98 -2.72 4.80
C ALA A 37 5.48 -2.95 4.74
N GLY A 38 6.25 -2.08 5.37
CA GLY A 38 7.69 -2.19 5.36
C GLY A 38 8.28 -1.84 4.00
N VAL A 39 7.61 -0.96 3.27
CA VAL A 39 8.10 -0.55 1.97
C VAL A 39 8.32 0.95 1.94
N ASN A 40 9.00 1.37 0.92
CA ASN A 40 9.32 2.77 0.71
C ASN A 40 8.05 3.50 0.28
N LYS A 41 7.88 4.70 0.75
CA LYS A 41 6.72 5.49 0.39
C LYS A 41 6.62 5.73 -1.11
N ALA A 42 7.76 5.90 -1.76
CA ALA A 42 7.80 6.09 -3.20
C ALA A 42 7.28 4.86 -3.93
N LEU A 43 7.62 3.69 -3.44
CA LEU A 43 7.14 2.45 -4.02
C LEU A 43 5.64 2.32 -3.87
N LEU A 44 5.15 2.68 -2.71
CA LEU A 44 3.72 2.64 -2.44
C LEU A 44 2.97 3.55 -3.38
N HIS A 45 3.48 4.75 -3.56
CA HIS A 45 2.88 5.73 -4.45
C HIS A 45 2.87 5.22 -5.88
N TYR A 46 3.96 4.58 -6.28
CA TYR A 46 4.06 4.01 -7.61
C TYR A 46 3.01 2.93 -7.82
N TYR A 47 2.80 2.11 -6.84
CA TYR A 47 1.82 1.04 -6.93
C TYR A 47 0.42 1.57 -7.13
N PHE A 48 0.03 2.53 -6.33
CA PHE A 48 -1.31 3.08 -6.43
C PHE A 48 -1.52 3.84 -7.73
N THR A 49 -0.52 4.60 -8.15
CA THR A 49 -0.61 5.33 -9.40
C THR A 49 -0.71 4.39 -10.58
N SER A 50 0.07 3.33 -10.54
CA SER A 50 0.08 2.36 -11.62
C SER A 50 -1.26 1.65 -11.74
N LYS A 51 -1.85 1.32 -10.61
CA LYS A 51 -3.14 0.65 -10.59
C LYS A 51 -4.22 1.53 -11.16
N ILE A 52 -4.22 2.78 -10.77
CA ILE A 52 -5.21 3.72 -11.24
C ILE A 52 -5.07 3.93 -12.74
N HIS A 53 -3.84 3.98 -13.19
CA HIS A 53 -3.58 4.19 -14.61
C HIS A 53 -4.02 3.01 -15.45
N ASP A 54 -3.98 1.84 -14.88
CA ASP A 54 -4.32 0.63 -15.59
C ASP A 54 -5.81 0.50 -15.84
N ILE A 55 -6.59 1.21 -15.14
CA ILE A 55 -8.02 1.18 -15.33
C ILE A 55 -8.41 2.07 -16.49
#